data_657d7115c04df5a4e73819c55230ded2
#
_entry.id   657d7115c04df5a4e73819c55230ded2
#
_cell.length_a   1.000
_cell.length_b   1.000
_cell.length_c   1.000
_cell.angle_alpha   90.00
_cell.angle_beta   90.00
_cell.angle_gamma   90.00
#
_symmetry.space_group_name_H-M   'P 1'
#
loop_
_entity.id
_entity.type
_entity.pdbx_description
1 polymer ?
#
loop_
_entity_poly.entity_id
_entity_poly.type
_entity_poly.pdbx_seq_one_letter_code
_entity_poly.pdbx_strand_id
1 'polypeptide(L)'
;MSTGVVTAARVTHESGTVDQLAAASPDSQEAAVTELLTVPDIEEAYVLSTCNRVEAYVVGADHTVGRAALEEFFAAIDDEAVVTTGHDESLRHLLRVAAGLESVILGEDQIIGQVRTAYEDARAAGGIGSMLEAAVTKAIHVGERARTETAINEGVVSLGSAATRRAAAELPLEGATALVVGAGEMGRLAARNLAASGIDELVVANRTVAHADHLVGDLEVEIDTRVVPLEALETVVTGAEVVVTATGSDEPVLGPRHFDAESDRDTAERGTEQVIVDLGQPRDVAPAAGTLPTVQVFDLDDLESVTAETREQRADAAREVEAMIDREYDLLTEQYKRARADEAIAAMYESAERIKDREVETALSHLEGEVTEGQREVVESMADALVNQLLAPPTKSLREAAAEDDWSTIHTALQLFNPEFDGDDGPLAPPSVITANADPGIGATDDD
;
A
#
# COMPACT_ATOMS: atom_id res chain seq x y z
N MET A 1 11.27 -22.81 7.12
CA MET A 1 10.68 -21.55 6.57
C MET A 1 9.45 -21.95 5.82
N SER A 2 8.32 -21.45 6.21
CA SER A 2 7.01 -21.92 5.77
C SER A 2 6.65 -21.42 4.38
N THR A 3 6.01 -22.27 3.62
CA THR A 3 5.37 -21.96 2.34
C THR A 3 4.01 -21.31 2.60
N GLY A 4 4.03 -20.11 3.19
CA GLY A 4 2.84 -19.43 3.64
C GLY A 4 1.90 -18.97 2.53
N VAL A 5 0.70 -18.60 2.93
CA VAL A 5 -0.33 -17.98 2.08
C VAL A 5 -0.50 -16.52 2.51
N VAL A 6 -0.39 -15.60 1.57
CA VAL A 6 -0.71 -14.19 1.83
C VAL A 6 -2.22 -14.04 1.96
N THR A 7 -2.67 -13.42 3.03
CA THR A 7 -4.05 -12.99 3.24
C THR A 7 -4.03 -11.51 3.58
N ALA A 8 -4.94 -10.73 3.03
CA ALA A 8 -5.06 -9.32 3.37
C ALA A 8 -6.48 -8.97 3.80
N ALA A 9 -6.58 -7.98 4.68
CA ALA A 9 -7.83 -7.31 4.98
C ALA A 9 -7.62 -5.79 4.96
N ARG A 10 -8.65 -5.06 4.57
CA ARG A 10 -8.57 -3.62 4.41
C ARG A 10 -9.88 -2.92 4.73
N VAL A 11 -9.74 -1.70 5.21
CA VAL A 11 -10.80 -0.69 5.28
C VAL A 11 -10.34 0.49 4.43
N THR A 12 -11.15 0.92 3.49
CA THR A 12 -10.83 2.02 2.57
C THR A 12 -11.95 3.05 2.57
N HIS A 13 -11.70 4.22 2.01
CA HIS A 13 -12.72 5.26 1.81
C HIS A 13 -13.94 4.78 0.98
N GLU A 14 -13.80 3.71 0.20
CA GLU A 14 -14.89 3.11 -0.58
C GLU A 14 -15.74 2.13 0.23
N SER A 15 -15.14 1.45 1.22
CA SER A 15 -15.81 0.41 2.02
C SER A 15 -16.25 0.90 3.40
N GLY A 16 -15.62 1.95 3.94
CA GLY A 16 -15.87 2.45 5.29
C GLY A 16 -16.04 3.96 5.36
N THR A 17 -16.59 4.42 6.46
CA THR A 17 -16.71 5.85 6.80
C THR A 17 -15.39 6.39 7.34
N VAL A 18 -15.25 7.73 7.40
CA VAL A 18 -14.09 8.41 8.02
C VAL A 18 -13.88 7.96 9.46
N ASP A 19 -14.98 7.78 10.24
CA ASP A 19 -14.90 7.32 11.63
C ASP A 19 -14.38 5.88 11.72
N GLN A 20 -14.78 5.01 10.80
CA GLN A 20 -14.30 3.62 10.73
C GLN A 20 -12.83 3.56 10.30
N LEU A 21 -12.39 4.39 9.36
CA LEU A 21 -10.98 4.53 9.00
C LEU A 21 -10.14 5.02 10.19
N ALA A 22 -10.62 6.03 10.91
CA ALA A 22 -9.95 6.53 12.11
C ALA A 22 -9.87 5.46 13.21
N ALA A 23 -10.93 4.66 13.40
CA ALA A 23 -10.95 3.55 14.35
C ALA A 23 -10.04 2.37 13.94
N ALA A 24 -9.86 2.14 12.63
CA ALA A 24 -8.97 1.11 12.09
C ALA A 24 -7.49 1.53 12.11
N SER A 25 -7.21 2.83 12.18
CA SER A 25 -5.85 3.35 12.13
C SER A 25 -5.08 3.02 13.41
N PRO A 26 -3.93 2.29 13.31
CA PRO A 26 -3.12 1.98 14.47
C PRO A 26 -2.34 3.21 14.96
N ASP A 27 -1.86 3.18 16.20
CA ASP A 27 -0.98 4.21 16.77
C ASP A 27 0.32 4.37 15.94
N SER A 28 0.83 3.27 15.41
CA SER A 28 1.91 3.22 14.41
C SER A 28 1.88 1.92 13.62
N GLN A 29 2.37 1.94 12.38
CA GLN A 29 2.47 0.75 11.53
C GLN A 29 3.39 -0.31 12.14
N GLU A 30 4.50 0.09 12.75
CA GLU A 30 5.43 -0.80 13.46
C GLU A 30 4.75 -1.54 14.62
N ALA A 31 3.93 -0.84 15.43
CA ALA A 31 3.19 -1.45 16.53
C ALA A 31 2.16 -2.46 16.01
N ALA A 32 1.42 -2.13 14.96
CA ALA A 32 0.45 -3.02 14.34
C ALA A 32 1.09 -4.29 13.75
N VAL A 33 2.23 -4.17 13.10
CA VAL A 33 3.00 -5.32 12.60
C VAL A 33 3.46 -6.20 13.76
N THR A 34 3.97 -5.58 14.84
CA THR A 34 4.40 -6.32 16.03
C THR A 34 3.25 -7.08 16.66
N GLU A 35 2.06 -6.48 16.74
CA GLU A 35 0.84 -7.11 17.26
C GLU A 35 0.45 -8.34 16.42
N LEU A 36 0.39 -8.20 15.08
CA LEU A 36 0.06 -9.31 14.18
C LEU A 36 1.05 -10.48 14.30
N LEU A 37 2.33 -10.20 14.51
CA LEU A 37 3.35 -11.23 14.69
C LEU A 37 3.23 -11.97 16.06
N THR A 38 2.41 -11.49 17.00
CA THR A 38 2.12 -12.24 18.25
C THR A 38 1.08 -13.33 18.04
N VAL A 39 0.34 -13.28 16.94
CA VAL A 39 -0.67 -14.30 16.63
C VAL A 39 0.03 -15.59 16.20
N PRO A 40 -0.30 -16.75 16.82
CA PRO A 40 0.31 -18.03 16.45
C PRO A 40 0.13 -18.32 14.95
N ASP A 41 1.15 -18.90 14.33
CA ASP A 41 1.18 -19.29 12.93
C ASP A 41 1.15 -18.13 11.91
N ILE A 42 1.30 -16.88 12.35
CA ILE A 42 1.61 -15.73 11.49
C ILE A 42 3.13 -15.53 11.47
N GLU A 43 3.73 -15.61 10.28
CA GLU A 43 5.17 -15.56 10.09
C GLU A 43 5.65 -14.22 9.57
N GLU A 44 4.83 -13.57 8.72
CA GLU A 44 5.14 -12.27 8.14
C GLU A 44 3.92 -11.36 8.27
N ALA A 45 4.15 -10.05 8.46
CA ALA A 45 3.11 -9.05 8.53
C ALA A 45 3.57 -7.72 7.94
N TYR A 46 2.69 -7.06 7.21
CA TYR A 46 2.87 -5.72 6.64
C TYR A 46 1.59 -4.93 6.82
N VAL A 47 1.69 -3.70 7.31
CA VAL A 47 0.53 -2.81 7.52
C VAL A 47 0.78 -1.50 6.82
N LEU A 48 -0.18 -1.08 5.99
CA LEU A 48 -0.21 0.22 5.32
C LEU A 48 -1.37 1.03 5.89
N SER A 49 -1.05 2.10 6.61
CA SER A 49 -2.03 3.04 7.16
C SER A 49 -1.82 4.44 6.57
N THR A 50 -2.86 5.00 5.97
CA THR A 50 -2.89 6.33 5.37
C THR A 50 -4.21 7.03 5.72
N CYS A 51 -4.41 8.28 5.29
CA CYS A 51 -5.68 9.00 5.50
C CYS A 51 -6.89 8.33 4.82
N ASN A 52 -6.68 7.50 3.77
CA ASN A 52 -7.76 6.95 2.95
C ASN A 52 -7.87 5.42 3.02
N ARG A 53 -6.95 4.74 3.72
CA ARG A 53 -6.96 3.27 3.87
C ARG A 53 -6.14 2.77 5.03
N VAL A 54 -6.60 1.70 5.61
CA VAL A 54 -5.82 0.85 6.50
C VAL A 54 -5.87 -0.56 5.93
N GLU A 55 -4.72 -1.12 5.59
CA GLU A 55 -4.57 -2.44 4.99
C GLU A 55 -3.55 -3.24 5.78
N ALA A 56 -3.88 -4.47 6.09
CA ALA A 56 -2.99 -5.41 6.74
C ALA A 56 -2.84 -6.67 5.88
N TYR A 57 -1.60 -7.10 5.70
CA TYR A 57 -1.21 -8.29 4.96
C TYR A 57 -0.44 -9.21 5.88
N VAL A 58 -0.83 -10.47 5.94
CA VAL A 58 -0.17 -11.48 6.76
C VAL A 58 0.18 -12.70 5.93
N VAL A 59 1.24 -13.38 6.32
CA VAL A 59 1.61 -14.70 5.81
C VAL A 59 1.42 -15.71 6.92
N GLY A 60 0.57 -16.69 6.67
CA GLY A 60 0.31 -17.80 7.59
C GLY A 60 0.34 -19.14 6.83
N ALA A 61 0.22 -20.24 7.57
CA ALA A 61 0.26 -21.59 7.00
C ALA A 61 -0.84 -21.80 5.93
N ASP A 62 -2.02 -21.22 6.14
CA ASP A 62 -3.14 -21.23 5.20
C ASP A 62 -3.99 -19.95 5.29
N HIS A 63 -4.95 -19.79 4.37
CA HIS A 63 -5.85 -18.64 4.34
C HIS A 63 -6.72 -18.52 5.59
N THR A 64 -7.06 -19.62 6.27
CA THR A 64 -7.94 -19.62 7.45
C THR A 64 -7.24 -18.96 8.63
N VAL A 65 -5.95 -19.27 8.83
CA VAL A 65 -5.10 -18.67 9.87
C VAL A 65 -4.96 -17.17 9.63
N GLY A 66 -4.57 -16.77 8.41
CA GLY A 66 -4.42 -15.36 8.07
C GLY A 66 -5.72 -14.57 8.22
N ARG A 67 -6.84 -15.17 7.81
CA ARG A 67 -8.17 -14.56 7.95
C ARG A 67 -8.54 -14.35 9.41
N ALA A 68 -8.36 -15.35 10.28
CA ALA A 68 -8.68 -15.25 11.70
C ALA A 68 -7.87 -14.15 12.40
N ALA A 69 -6.56 -14.05 12.07
CA ALA A 69 -5.70 -13.00 12.61
C ALA A 69 -6.17 -11.59 12.19
N LEU A 70 -6.59 -11.44 10.93
CA LEU A 70 -7.06 -10.16 10.41
C LEU A 70 -8.47 -9.80 10.89
N GLU A 71 -9.36 -10.77 11.12
CA GLU A 71 -10.67 -10.56 11.75
C GLU A 71 -10.49 -10.07 13.21
N GLU A 72 -9.49 -10.56 13.92
CA GLU A 72 -9.15 -10.09 15.28
C GLU A 72 -8.56 -8.66 15.23
N PHE A 73 -7.65 -8.40 14.29
CA PHE A 73 -7.03 -7.08 14.11
C PHE A 73 -8.06 -5.98 13.80
N PHE A 74 -9.05 -6.28 12.98
CA PHE A 74 -10.14 -5.35 12.63
C PHE A 74 -11.42 -5.53 13.48
N ALA A 75 -11.37 -6.23 14.62
CA ALA A 75 -12.55 -6.55 15.43
C ALA A 75 -13.35 -5.35 15.94
N ALA A 76 -12.74 -4.15 15.98
CA ALA A 76 -13.42 -2.91 16.35
C ALA A 76 -14.23 -2.27 15.20
N ILE A 77 -14.12 -2.80 13.97
CA ILE A 77 -14.73 -2.27 12.76
C ILE A 77 -15.89 -3.18 12.34
N ASP A 78 -16.97 -2.59 11.80
CA ASP A 78 -18.09 -3.36 11.26
C ASP A 78 -17.63 -4.26 10.11
N ASP A 79 -18.04 -5.52 10.13
CA ASP A 79 -17.65 -6.54 9.13
C ASP A 79 -17.95 -6.09 7.68
N GLU A 80 -19.01 -5.28 7.47
CA GLU A 80 -19.39 -4.76 6.15
C GLU A 80 -18.36 -3.77 5.58
N ALA A 81 -17.56 -3.13 6.43
CA ALA A 81 -16.52 -2.19 6.02
C ALA A 81 -15.16 -2.86 5.77
N VAL A 82 -14.97 -4.09 6.28
CA VAL A 82 -13.71 -4.84 6.13
C VAL A 82 -13.78 -5.75 4.92
N VAL A 83 -12.86 -5.55 3.98
CA VAL A 83 -12.73 -6.40 2.79
C VAL A 83 -11.55 -7.34 2.97
N THR A 84 -11.81 -8.64 3.10
CA THR A 84 -10.79 -9.68 3.22
C THR A 84 -10.57 -10.39 1.89
N THR A 85 -9.32 -10.62 1.51
CA THR A 85 -8.93 -11.22 0.23
C THR A 85 -7.94 -12.37 0.42
N GLY A 86 -7.98 -13.33 -0.50
CA GLY A 86 -7.04 -14.45 -0.56
C GLY A 86 -5.74 -14.08 -1.26
N HIS A 87 -4.84 -15.07 -1.41
CA HIS A 87 -3.47 -14.90 -1.87
C HIS A 87 -3.33 -14.07 -3.15
N ASP A 88 -3.96 -14.53 -4.23
CA ASP A 88 -3.79 -13.90 -5.54
C ASP A 88 -4.37 -12.49 -5.59
N GLU A 89 -5.55 -12.31 -5.00
CA GLU A 89 -6.22 -11.01 -4.95
C GLU A 89 -5.46 -10.03 -4.06
N SER A 90 -4.93 -10.48 -2.92
CA SER A 90 -4.12 -9.66 -2.02
C SER A 90 -2.85 -9.14 -2.69
N LEU A 91 -2.14 -10.00 -3.42
CA LEU A 91 -0.94 -9.63 -4.15
C LEU A 91 -1.24 -8.64 -5.29
N ARG A 92 -2.27 -8.93 -6.09
CA ARG A 92 -2.70 -8.02 -7.17
C ARG A 92 -3.12 -6.66 -6.61
N HIS A 93 -3.86 -6.65 -5.51
CA HIS A 93 -4.29 -5.41 -4.85
C HIS A 93 -3.08 -4.58 -4.37
N LEU A 94 -2.08 -5.20 -3.75
CA LEU A 94 -0.87 -4.51 -3.32
C LEU A 94 -0.13 -3.83 -4.49
N LEU A 95 -0.03 -4.50 -5.64
CA LEU A 95 0.54 -3.94 -6.87
C LEU A 95 -0.28 -2.73 -7.37
N ARG A 96 -1.61 -2.83 -7.34
CA ARG A 96 -2.55 -1.77 -7.75
C ARG A 96 -2.45 -0.55 -6.82
N VAL A 97 -2.36 -0.79 -5.50
CA VAL A 97 -2.17 0.28 -4.51
C VAL A 97 -0.89 1.06 -4.77
N ALA A 98 0.25 0.37 -4.92
CA ALA A 98 1.53 1.02 -5.15
C ALA A 98 1.58 1.78 -6.50
N ALA A 99 0.87 1.27 -7.51
CA ALA A 99 0.71 1.93 -8.80
C ALA A 99 -0.24 3.16 -8.75
N GLY A 100 -0.99 3.35 -7.66
CA GLY A 100 -1.96 4.43 -7.49
C GLY A 100 -3.30 4.19 -8.18
N LEU A 101 -3.61 2.94 -8.59
CA LEU A 101 -4.89 2.59 -9.20
C LEU A 101 -6.04 2.55 -8.19
N GLU A 102 -5.72 2.35 -6.91
CA GLU A 102 -6.67 2.32 -5.80
C GLU A 102 -6.75 3.66 -5.05
N SER A 103 -6.05 4.69 -5.51
CA SER A 103 -6.07 6.01 -4.88
C SER A 103 -7.30 6.81 -5.30
N VAL A 104 -7.81 7.67 -4.40
CA VAL A 104 -8.92 8.62 -4.69
C VAL A 104 -8.60 9.43 -5.95
N ILE A 105 -7.34 9.84 -6.09
CA ILE A 105 -6.81 10.42 -7.32
C ILE A 105 -5.94 9.37 -8.01
N LEU A 106 -6.42 8.90 -9.14
CA LEU A 106 -5.76 7.88 -9.93
C LEU A 106 -4.31 8.30 -10.29
N GLY A 107 -3.33 7.46 -9.91
CA GLY A 107 -1.91 7.73 -10.18
C GLY A 107 -1.25 8.72 -9.21
N GLU A 108 -1.83 8.97 -8.04
CA GLU A 108 -1.26 9.84 -7.02
C GLU A 108 0.17 9.43 -6.65
N ASP A 109 1.08 10.43 -6.56
CA ASP A 109 2.50 10.16 -6.31
C ASP A 109 2.80 9.81 -4.84
N GLN A 110 1.94 10.21 -3.92
CA GLN A 110 2.18 10.04 -2.48
C GLN A 110 2.14 8.59 -2.02
N ILE A 111 1.24 7.78 -2.62
CA ILE A 111 1.02 6.41 -2.18
C ILE A 111 2.29 5.55 -2.25
N ILE A 112 3.15 5.75 -3.26
CA ILE A 112 4.38 4.96 -3.35
C ILE A 112 5.37 5.30 -2.23
N GLY A 113 5.41 6.56 -1.79
CA GLY A 113 6.17 6.99 -0.63
C GLY A 113 5.65 6.33 0.65
N GLN A 114 4.32 6.28 0.83
CA GLN A 114 3.66 5.65 1.97
C GLN A 114 3.91 4.13 2.00
N VAL A 115 3.83 3.45 0.84
CA VAL A 115 4.17 2.02 0.72
C VAL A 115 5.61 1.75 1.13
N ARG A 116 6.57 2.61 0.74
CA ARG A 116 7.98 2.48 1.15
C ARG A 116 8.16 2.67 2.65
N THR A 117 7.53 3.70 3.24
CA THR A 117 7.60 3.93 4.69
C THR A 117 7.02 2.75 5.44
N ALA A 118 5.86 2.25 5.04
CA ALA A 118 5.24 1.07 5.64
C ALA A 118 6.11 -0.19 5.53
N TYR A 119 6.84 -0.34 4.41
CA TYR A 119 7.80 -1.43 4.24
C TYR A 119 9.00 -1.30 5.18
N GLU A 120 9.55 -0.09 5.36
CA GLU A 120 10.64 0.18 6.29
C GLU A 120 10.21 -0.09 7.75
N ASP A 121 9.00 0.35 8.13
CA ASP A 121 8.40 0.11 9.44
C ASP A 121 8.20 -1.40 9.71
N ALA A 122 7.61 -2.12 8.75
CA ALA A 122 7.39 -3.56 8.86
C ALA A 122 8.72 -4.33 8.95
N ARG A 123 9.74 -3.90 8.21
CA ARG A 123 11.09 -4.47 8.26
C ARG A 123 11.76 -4.21 9.62
N ALA A 124 11.60 -3.02 10.19
CA ALA A 124 12.11 -2.68 11.52
C ALA A 124 11.46 -3.52 12.62
N ALA A 125 10.15 -3.80 12.50
CA ALA A 125 9.40 -4.68 13.39
C ALA A 125 9.69 -6.18 13.19
N GLY A 126 10.48 -6.56 12.16
CA GLY A 126 10.75 -7.97 11.83
C GLY A 126 9.60 -8.69 11.12
N GLY A 127 8.64 -7.93 10.57
CA GLY A 127 7.46 -8.47 9.88
C GLY A 127 7.70 -8.88 8.42
N ILE A 128 8.86 -8.57 7.86
CA ILE A 128 9.17 -8.87 6.46
C ILE A 128 10.01 -10.13 6.36
N GLY A 129 9.43 -11.18 5.81
CA GLY A 129 10.10 -12.40 5.39
C GLY A 129 10.16 -12.49 3.87
N SER A 130 10.45 -13.67 3.33
CA SER A 130 10.73 -13.86 1.90
C SER A 130 9.54 -13.57 0.98
N MET A 131 8.31 -13.81 1.46
CA MET A 131 7.11 -13.62 0.65
C MET A 131 6.74 -12.14 0.55
N LEU A 132 6.60 -11.45 1.69
CA LEU A 132 6.27 -10.03 1.69
C LEU A 132 7.42 -9.17 1.16
N GLU A 133 8.68 -9.57 1.34
CA GLU A 133 9.84 -8.93 0.70
C GLU A 133 9.67 -8.90 -0.82
N ALA A 134 9.39 -10.06 -1.43
CA ALA A 134 9.21 -10.14 -2.87
C ALA A 134 7.96 -9.39 -3.34
N ALA A 135 6.83 -9.48 -2.60
CA ALA A 135 5.59 -8.80 -2.95
C ALA A 135 5.71 -7.27 -2.88
N VAL A 136 6.19 -6.74 -1.74
CA VAL A 136 6.27 -5.30 -1.50
C VAL A 136 7.32 -4.64 -2.39
N THR A 137 8.49 -5.26 -2.56
CA THR A 137 9.52 -4.74 -3.47
C THR A 137 9.05 -4.75 -4.93
N LYS A 138 8.30 -5.80 -5.34
CA LYS A 138 7.67 -5.85 -6.65
C LYS A 138 6.63 -4.75 -6.81
N ALA A 139 5.79 -4.52 -5.78
CA ALA A 139 4.79 -3.46 -5.79
C ALA A 139 5.42 -2.07 -5.93
N ILE A 140 6.49 -1.79 -5.18
CA ILE A 140 7.26 -0.55 -5.30
C ILE A 140 7.82 -0.39 -6.72
N HIS A 141 8.42 -1.45 -7.27
CA HIS A 141 8.95 -1.42 -8.63
C HIS A 141 7.89 -1.14 -9.69
N VAL A 142 6.73 -1.79 -9.58
CA VAL A 142 5.57 -1.53 -10.47
C VAL A 142 5.10 -0.09 -10.34
N GLY A 143 4.99 0.40 -9.11
CA GLY A 143 4.58 1.79 -8.85
C GLY A 143 5.53 2.83 -9.45
N GLU A 144 6.85 2.59 -9.40
CA GLU A 144 7.86 3.43 -10.05
C GLU A 144 7.74 3.39 -11.58
N ARG A 145 7.62 2.19 -12.15
CA ARG A 145 7.48 2.00 -13.58
C ARG A 145 6.18 2.58 -14.13
N ALA A 146 5.07 2.41 -13.42
CA ALA A 146 3.80 3.02 -13.79
C ALA A 146 3.95 4.53 -14.00
N ARG A 147 4.69 5.20 -13.13
CA ARG A 147 4.92 6.66 -13.20
C ARG A 147 5.92 7.11 -14.25
N THR A 148 6.87 6.26 -14.60
CA THR A 148 7.94 6.59 -15.57
C THR A 148 7.68 6.10 -17.00
N GLU A 149 6.89 5.03 -17.16
CA GLU A 149 6.65 4.38 -18.43
C GLU A 149 5.25 4.64 -19.00
N THR A 150 4.32 5.19 -18.18
CA THR A 150 2.95 5.49 -18.61
C THR A 150 2.55 6.92 -18.27
N ALA A 151 1.46 7.38 -18.86
CA ALA A 151 0.91 8.70 -18.58
C ALA A 151 0.01 8.74 -17.32
N ILE A 152 0.12 7.78 -16.40
CA ILE A 152 -0.78 7.65 -15.25
C ILE A 152 -0.71 8.87 -14.32
N ASN A 153 0.45 9.50 -14.21
CA ASN A 153 0.66 10.73 -13.46
C ASN A 153 0.77 12.00 -14.35
N GLU A 154 0.65 11.89 -15.67
CA GLU A 154 0.57 13.05 -16.55
C GLU A 154 -0.74 13.80 -16.29
N GLY A 155 -0.62 15.08 -15.86
CA GLY A 155 -1.76 15.87 -15.41
C GLY A 155 -2.29 15.46 -14.02
N VAL A 156 -1.55 14.68 -13.24
CA VAL A 156 -1.83 14.47 -11.84
C VAL A 156 -1.74 15.79 -11.11
N VAL A 157 -2.90 16.16 -10.90
CA VAL A 157 -3.28 17.18 -10.00
C VAL A 157 -3.32 16.50 -8.66
N SER A 158 -2.28 16.64 -7.84
CA SER A 158 -2.48 16.51 -6.41
C SER A 158 -3.71 17.33 -6.04
N LEU A 159 -4.45 16.96 -4.99
CA LEU A 159 -5.58 17.77 -4.52
C LEU A 159 -5.21 19.26 -4.42
N GLY A 160 -3.96 19.56 -4.06
CA GLY A 160 -3.44 20.93 -4.06
C GLY A 160 -3.39 21.59 -5.43
N SER A 161 -3.04 20.86 -6.47
CA SER A 161 -3.03 21.39 -7.85
C SER A 161 -4.45 21.40 -8.46
N ALA A 162 -5.37 20.48 -8.07
CA ALA A 162 -6.78 20.57 -8.39
C ALA A 162 -7.42 21.83 -7.80
N ALA A 163 -7.12 22.08 -6.51
CA ALA A 163 -7.56 23.29 -5.84
C ALA A 163 -7.07 24.56 -6.57
N THR A 164 -5.79 24.59 -6.90
CA THR A 164 -5.20 25.72 -7.65
C THR A 164 -5.85 25.90 -9.02
N ARG A 165 -6.08 24.83 -9.80
CA ARG A 165 -6.79 24.92 -11.10
C ARG A 165 -8.25 25.33 -10.92
N ARG A 166 -8.93 24.82 -9.88
CA ARG A 166 -10.31 25.23 -9.62
C ARG A 166 -10.38 26.71 -9.35
N ALA A 167 -9.49 27.23 -8.48
CA ALA A 167 -9.38 28.66 -8.24
C ALA A 167 -9.07 29.45 -9.51
N ALA A 168 -8.11 28.99 -10.33
CA ALA A 168 -7.74 29.62 -11.60
C ALA A 168 -8.85 29.65 -12.65
N ALA A 169 -9.82 28.73 -12.57
CA ALA A 169 -11.00 28.73 -13.44
C ALA A 169 -12.01 29.82 -13.09
N GLU A 170 -12.02 30.32 -11.85
CA GLU A 170 -12.95 31.33 -11.36
C GLU A 170 -12.33 32.75 -11.36
N LEU A 171 -11.02 32.85 -11.07
CA LEU A 171 -10.33 34.13 -11.03
C LEU A 171 -8.86 34.04 -11.50
N PRO A 172 -8.30 35.13 -12.05
CA PRO A 172 -6.86 35.17 -12.37
C PRO A 172 -6.02 35.06 -11.10
N LEU A 173 -5.06 34.13 -11.10
CA LEU A 173 -4.15 33.94 -9.96
C LEU A 173 -2.95 34.89 -10.00
N GLU A 174 -2.57 35.42 -11.18
CA GLU A 174 -1.45 36.35 -11.32
C GLU A 174 -1.71 37.64 -10.54
N GLY A 175 -0.84 37.93 -9.60
CA GLY A 175 -0.96 39.11 -8.70
C GLY A 175 -1.95 38.93 -7.53
N ALA A 176 -2.56 37.75 -7.37
CA ALA A 176 -3.50 37.48 -6.27
C ALA A 176 -2.79 37.19 -4.95
N THR A 177 -3.48 37.45 -3.85
CA THR A 177 -3.10 36.96 -2.51
C THR A 177 -3.81 35.64 -2.24
N ALA A 178 -3.07 34.60 -1.89
CA ALA A 178 -3.60 33.31 -1.54
C ALA A 178 -3.41 33.02 -0.03
N LEU A 179 -4.40 32.38 0.58
CA LEU A 179 -4.35 31.91 1.97
C LEU A 179 -4.45 30.39 1.99
N VAL A 180 -3.50 29.73 2.60
CA VAL A 180 -3.56 28.30 2.91
C VAL A 180 -3.78 28.10 4.40
N VAL A 181 -4.86 27.39 4.77
CA VAL A 181 -5.20 27.06 6.15
C VAL A 181 -4.90 25.60 6.42
N GLY A 182 -3.86 25.36 7.22
CA GLY A 182 -3.29 24.04 7.48
C GLY A 182 -1.94 23.82 6.81
N ALA A 183 -0.95 23.40 7.59
CA ALA A 183 0.42 23.12 7.13
C ALA A 183 0.72 21.61 7.11
N GLY A 184 -0.32 20.77 7.02
CA GLY A 184 -0.22 19.34 6.75
C GLY A 184 0.19 19.05 5.30
N GLU A 185 0.16 17.80 4.92
CA GLU A 185 0.59 17.35 3.59
C GLU A 185 -0.19 18.03 2.45
N MET A 186 -1.54 18.03 2.55
CA MET A 186 -2.41 18.69 1.55
C MET A 186 -2.20 20.19 1.48
N GLY A 187 -2.09 20.87 2.64
CA GLY A 187 -1.79 22.29 2.69
C GLY A 187 -0.43 22.64 2.08
N ARG A 188 0.58 21.79 2.28
CA ARG A 188 1.91 21.93 1.68
C ARG A 188 1.85 21.83 0.16
N LEU A 189 1.09 20.87 -0.38
CA LEU A 189 0.90 20.72 -1.83
C LEU A 189 0.14 21.90 -2.43
N ALA A 190 -0.93 22.35 -1.78
CA ALA A 190 -1.68 23.52 -2.21
C ALA A 190 -0.79 24.77 -2.23
N ALA A 191 -0.02 25.01 -1.16
CA ALA A 191 0.91 26.13 -1.07
C ALA A 191 1.95 26.14 -2.19
N ARG A 192 2.58 25.00 -2.48
CA ARG A 192 3.54 24.86 -3.60
C ARG A 192 2.92 25.15 -4.96
N ASN A 193 1.73 24.62 -5.21
CA ASN A 193 1.04 24.84 -6.49
C ASN A 193 0.57 26.28 -6.67
N LEU A 194 0.04 26.90 -5.60
CA LEU A 194 -0.32 28.32 -5.60
C LEU A 194 0.90 29.20 -5.82
N ALA A 195 2.01 28.95 -5.10
CA ALA A 195 3.26 29.68 -5.28
C ALA A 195 3.78 29.62 -6.74
N ALA A 196 3.66 28.45 -7.37
CA ALA A 196 4.06 28.27 -8.79
C ALA A 196 3.08 28.89 -9.82
N SER A 197 1.89 29.34 -9.40
CA SER A 197 0.86 29.87 -10.30
C SER A 197 0.90 31.37 -10.55
N GLY A 198 1.91 32.08 -10.00
CA GLY A 198 2.13 33.52 -10.23
C GLY A 198 1.35 34.43 -9.27
N ILE A 199 0.99 33.94 -8.10
CA ILE A 199 0.45 34.79 -7.01
C ILE A 199 1.53 35.74 -6.50
N ASP A 200 1.12 36.90 -5.95
CA ASP A 200 2.03 37.89 -5.36
C ASP A 200 2.35 37.57 -3.90
N GLU A 201 1.36 37.17 -3.09
CA GLU A 201 1.51 36.86 -1.67
C GLU A 201 0.89 35.51 -1.33
N LEU A 202 1.61 34.69 -0.54
CA LEU A 202 1.10 33.50 0.09
C LEU A 202 1.05 33.66 1.61
N VAL A 203 -0.15 33.58 2.17
CA VAL A 203 -0.34 33.56 3.62
C VAL A 203 -0.58 32.11 4.05
N VAL A 204 0.14 31.62 5.06
CA VAL A 204 -0.08 30.27 5.62
C VAL A 204 -0.54 30.40 7.07
N ALA A 205 -1.75 29.93 7.34
CA ALA A 205 -2.32 29.87 8.68
C ALA A 205 -2.27 28.46 9.23
N ASN A 206 -1.71 28.27 10.42
CA ASN A 206 -1.66 26.95 11.06
C ASN A 206 -1.72 27.05 12.58
N ARG A 207 -2.26 26.02 13.24
CA ARG A 207 -2.29 25.92 14.71
C ARG A 207 -0.89 25.96 15.31
N THR A 208 0.06 25.28 14.68
CA THR A 208 1.47 25.30 15.07
C THR A 208 2.25 26.14 14.06
N VAL A 209 2.60 27.36 14.42
CA VAL A 209 3.30 28.34 13.57
C VAL A 209 4.61 27.76 12.99
N ALA A 210 5.38 27.01 13.78
CA ALA A 210 6.63 26.40 13.33
C ALA A 210 6.45 25.44 12.13
N HIS A 211 5.31 24.75 12.01
CA HIS A 211 5.03 23.91 10.84
C HIS A 211 4.76 24.74 9.58
N ALA A 212 4.08 25.88 9.74
CA ALA A 212 3.85 26.82 8.64
C ALA A 212 5.15 27.53 8.21
N ASP A 213 6.02 27.90 9.17
CA ASP A 213 7.35 28.46 8.87
C ASP A 213 8.21 27.46 8.07
N HIS A 214 8.16 26.18 8.45
CA HIS A 214 8.88 25.12 7.73
C HIS A 214 8.35 24.95 6.29
N LEU A 215 7.00 24.95 6.14
CA LEU A 215 6.36 24.88 4.83
C LEU A 215 6.82 26.01 3.92
N VAL A 216 6.79 27.25 4.41
CA VAL A 216 7.21 28.44 3.65
C VAL A 216 8.70 28.38 3.32
N GLY A 217 9.54 27.89 4.24
CA GLY A 217 10.98 27.71 4.02
C GLY A 217 11.34 26.67 2.95
N ASP A 218 10.43 25.73 2.68
CA ASP A 218 10.59 24.67 1.67
C ASP A 218 10.08 25.07 0.28
N LEU A 219 9.58 26.29 0.09
CA LEU A 219 9.11 26.76 -1.22
C LEU A 219 10.30 27.08 -2.12
N GLU A 220 10.28 26.53 -3.34
CA GLU A 220 11.34 26.72 -4.34
C GLU A 220 11.18 28.01 -5.17
N VAL A 221 10.14 28.80 -4.89
CA VAL A 221 9.77 30.01 -5.63
C VAL A 221 9.89 31.23 -4.69
N GLU A 222 10.52 32.31 -5.17
CA GLU A 222 10.58 33.59 -4.46
C GLU A 222 9.27 34.36 -4.65
N ILE A 223 8.40 34.31 -3.64
CA ILE A 223 7.17 35.10 -3.53
C ILE A 223 7.09 35.72 -2.14
N ASP A 224 6.27 36.74 -1.96
CA ASP A 224 6.02 37.30 -0.64
C ASP A 224 5.26 36.26 0.19
N THR A 225 5.77 35.95 1.37
CA THR A 225 5.18 34.95 2.26
C THR A 225 4.93 35.49 3.66
N ARG A 226 3.82 35.09 4.26
CA ARG A 226 3.46 35.46 5.62
C ARG A 226 2.88 34.26 6.37
N VAL A 227 3.40 33.99 7.55
CA VAL A 227 2.88 32.96 8.44
C VAL A 227 2.10 33.58 9.57
N VAL A 228 0.92 33.02 9.86
CA VAL A 228 0.03 33.50 10.93
C VAL A 228 -0.50 32.32 11.76
N PRO A 229 -0.76 32.54 13.06
CA PRO A 229 -1.45 31.56 13.87
C PRO A 229 -2.93 31.45 13.43
N LEU A 230 -3.55 30.30 13.72
CA LEU A 230 -4.93 30.00 13.29
C LEU A 230 -5.95 31.03 13.86
N GLU A 231 -5.68 31.58 15.02
CA GLU A 231 -6.50 32.59 15.68
C GLU A 231 -6.53 33.94 14.92
N ALA A 232 -5.58 34.15 14.00
CA ALA A 232 -5.52 35.35 13.18
C ALA A 232 -6.34 35.26 11.87
N LEU A 233 -7.06 34.16 11.61
CA LEU A 233 -7.83 33.95 10.39
C LEU A 233 -8.80 35.09 10.08
N GLU A 234 -9.53 35.61 11.08
CA GLU A 234 -10.47 36.74 10.90
C GLU A 234 -9.81 37.98 10.29
N THR A 235 -8.52 38.16 10.50
CA THR A 235 -7.79 39.35 10.03
C THR A 235 -7.15 39.17 8.66
N VAL A 236 -6.93 37.94 8.21
CA VAL A 236 -6.20 37.66 6.96
C VAL A 236 -7.09 37.12 5.86
N VAL A 237 -8.19 36.46 6.21
CA VAL A 237 -9.08 35.83 5.24
C VAL A 237 -9.72 36.83 4.27
N THR A 238 -10.11 38.01 4.75
CA THR A 238 -10.74 39.06 3.93
C THR A 238 -9.78 39.71 2.92
N GLY A 239 -8.47 39.54 3.09
CA GLY A 239 -7.44 40.05 2.18
C GLY A 239 -7.01 39.06 1.12
N ALA A 240 -7.47 37.82 1.17
CA ALA A 240 -7.10 36.79 0.21
C ALA A 240 -8.20 36.60 -0.84
N GLU A 241 -7.81 36.61 -2.11
CA GLU A 241 -8.70 36.27 -3.24
C GLU A 241 -8.93 34.76 -3.33
N VAL A 242 -7.91 33.96 -2.98
CA VAL A 242 -8.00 32.50 -2.98
C VAL A 242 -7.73 31.97 -1.57
N VAL A 243 -8.58 31.09 -1.09
CA VAL A 243 -8.40 30.39 0.18
C VAL A 243 -8.44 28.88 -0.06
N VAL A 244 -7.40 28.17 0.38
CA VAL A 244 -7.40 26.71 0.39
C VAL A 244 -7.32 26.22 1.83
N THR A 245 -8.30 25.42 2.26
CA THR A 245 -8.31 24.84 3.60
C THR A 245 -7.94 23.35 3.53
N ALA A 246 -7.10 22.92 4.47
CA ALA A 246 -6.60 21.54 4.53
C ALA A 246 -6.15 21.24 5.98
N THR A 247 -7.08 21.30 6.94
CA THR A 247 -6.77 21.01 8.35
C THR A 247 -7.27 19.63 8.75
N GLY A 248 -6.80 19.13 9.89
CA GLY A 248 -7.34 17.93 10.51
C GLY A 248 -8.26 18.30 11.68
N SER A 249 -9.10 19.33 11.51
CA SER A 249 -10.05 19.75 12.54
C SER A 249 -11.37 18.99 12.42
N ASP A 250 -11.89 18.53 13.55
CA ASP A 250 -13.23 17.89 13.59
C ASP A 250 -14.36 18.90 13.41
N GLU A 251 -14.08 20.21 13.59
CA GLU A 251 -15.06 21.29 13.46
C GLU A 251 -14.59 22.30 12.39
N PRO A 252 -15.53 22.92 11.63
CA PRO A 252 -15.17 23.94 10.65
C PRO A 252 -14.36 25.10 11.27
N VAL A 253 -13.23 25.42 10.66
CA VAL A 253 -12.34 26.53 11.09
C VAL A 253 -12.75 27.86 10.45
N LEU A 254 -13.47 27.82 9.30
CA LEU A 254 -14.00 28.98 8.61
C LEU A 254 -15.53 28.97 8.63
N GLY A 255 -16.12 30.08 9.01
CA GLY A 255 -17.58 30.29 8.99
C GLY A 255 -17.95 31.70 8.50
N PRO A 256 -19.23 32.03 8.32
CA PRO A 256 -19.70 33.31 7.77
C PRO A 256 -19.04 34.53 8.42
N ARG A 257 -18.81 34.50 9.74
CA ARG A 257 -18.20 35.59 10.49
C ARG A 257 -16.83 36.04 9.98
N HIS A 258 -16.10 35.13 9.32
CA HIS A 258 -14.76 35.41 8.79
C HIS A 258 -14.81 36.19 7.46
N PHE A 259 -15.98 36.24 6.81
CA PHE A 259 -16.20 36.88 5.50
C PHE A 259 -17.10 38.12 5.59
N ASP A 260 -17.72 38.37 6.77
CA ASP A 260 -18.53 39.55 7.03
C ASP A 260 -17.63 40.75 7.37
N ALA A 261 -17.09 41.40 6.35
CA ALA A 261 -16.40 42.68 6.54
C ALA A 261 -17.43 43.81 6.76
N GLU A 262 -17.81 44.10 8.01
CA GLU A 262 -18.48 45.39 8.37
C GLU A 262 -17.52 46.61 8.32
N SER A 263 -16.31 46.50 7.82
CA SER A 263 -15.35 47.60 7.84
C SER A 263 -14.71 47.85 6.46
N ASP A 264 -15.18 48.88 5.89
CA ASP A 264 -14.71 49.76 4.83
C ASP A 264 -15.58 49.77 3.60
N ARG A 265 -16.48 50.77 3.58
CA ARG A 265 -17.34 51.10 2.44
C ARG A 265 -16.62 51.53 1.17
N ASP A 266 -15.29 51.56 1.14
CA ASP A 266 -14.49 51.89 -0.03
C ASP A 266 -14.12 50.67 -0.89
N THR A 267 -14.25 49.44 -0.37
CA THR A 267 -14.04 48.19 -1.15
C THR A 267 -15.30 47.64 -1.81
N ALA A 268 -16.46 48.24 -1.56
CA ALA A 268 -17.75 47.82 -2.16
C ALA A 268 -17.84 48.06 -3.68
N GLU A 269 -16.87 48.73 -4.32
CA GLU A 269 -16.79 48.90 -5.79
C GLU A 269 -15.91 47.84 -6.48
N ARG A 270 -15.17 47.01 -5.75
CA ARG A 270 -14.54 45.79 -6.24
C ARG A 270 -15.29 44.62 -5.61
N GLY A 271 -16.30 44.12 -6.31
CA GLY A 271 -16.89 42.83 -5.97
C GLY A 271 -15.83 41.74 -6.18
N THR A 272 -14.94 41.60 -5.21
CA THR A 272 -13.91 40.55 -5.22
C THR A 272 -14.62 39.29 -4.77
N GLU A 273 -15.00 38.45 -5.71
CA GLU A 273 -15.47 37.10 -5.41
C GLU A 273 -14.28 36.34 -4.83
N GLN A 274 -14.37 35.93 -3.56
CA GLN A 274 -13.39 35.05 -2.96
C GLN A 274 -13.68 33.61 -3.40
N VAL A 275 -12.65 32.91 -3.81
CA VAL A 275 -12.72 31.49 -4.12
C VAL A 275 -12.11 30.69 -2.99
N ILE A 276 -12.91 29.83 -2.41
CA ILE A 276 -12.49 28.94 -1.33
C ILE A 276 -12.53 27.51 -1.84
N VAL A 277 -11.45 26.77 -1.64
CA VAL A 277 -11.38 25.35 -1.93
C VAL A 277 -11.12 24.60 -0.64
N ASP A 278 -12.11 23.83 -0.21
CA ASP A 278 -12.09 23.06 1.02
C ASP A 278 -11.61 21.62 0.75
N LEU A 279 -10.39 21.30 1.20
CA LEU A 279 -9.78 19.98 1.14
C LEU A 279 -9.90 19.22 2.48
N GLY A 280 -10.54 19.83 3.51
CA GLY A 280 -10.70 19.25 4.83
C GLY A 280 -11.71 18.09 4.85
N GLN A 281 -11.36 17.03 5.56
CA GLN A 281 -12.27 15.94 5.93
C GLN A 281 -12.12 15.65 7.43
N PRO A 282 -13.16 16.01 8.23
CA PRO A 282 -14.39 16.74 7.91
C PRO A 282 -14.15 18.14 7.32
N ARG A 283 -15.23 18.76 6.76
CA ARG A 283 -15.12 20.09 6.12
C ARG A 283 -14.57 21.15 7.06
N ASP A 284 -13.58 21.87 6.59
CA ASP A 284 -12.98 23.03 7.27
C ASP A 284 -13.85 24.30 7.14
N VAL A 285 -14.70 24.35 6.12
CA VAL A 285 -15.57 25.49 5.82
C VAL A 285 -17.03 25.16 6.16
N ALA A 286 -17.62 25.97 7.05
CA ALA A 286 -19.02 25.78 7.41
C ALA A 286 -19.92 26.01 6.18
N PRO A 287 -20.94 25.15 5.92
CA PRO A 287 -21.83 25.27 4.75
C PRO A 287 -22.52 26.64 4.62
N ALA A 288 -22.75 27.31 5.74
CA ALA A 288 -23.33 28.66 5.76
C ALA A 288 -22.42 29.73 5.10
N ALA A 289 -21.10 29.53 5.01
CA ALA A 289 -20.21 30.45 4.32
C ALA A 289 -20.47 30.48 2.80
N GLY A 290 -20.80 29.33 2.20
CA GLY A 290 -21.16 29.23 0.78
C GLY A 290 -22.49 29.88 0.40
N THR A 291 -23.25 30.39 1.36
CA THR A 291 -24.48 31.17 1.09
C THR A 291 -24.21 32.66 0.91
N LEU A 292 -23.01 33.13 1.17
CA LEU A 292 -22.61 34.51 1.02
C LEU A 292 -22.42 34.86 -0.46
N PRO A 293 -22.93 36.00 -0.95
CA PRO A 293 -22.88 36.34 -2.39
C PRO A 293 -21.47 36.70 -2.88
N THR A 294 -20.53 36.93 -1.97
CA THR A 294 -19.13 37.31 -2.29
C THR A 294 -18.15 36.13 -2.17
N VAL A 295 -18.64 34.94 -1.85
CA VAL A 295 -17.83 33.77 -1.57
C VAL A 295 -18.29 32.60 -2.42
N GLN A 296 -17.39 31.99 -3.16
CA GLN A 296 -17.60 30.72 -3.84
C GLN A 296 -16.83 29.64 -3.12
N VAL A 297 -17.53 28.62 -2.64
CA VAL A 297 -16.92 27.48 -1.92
C VAL A 297 -16.99 26.25 -2.81
N PHE A 298 -15.87 25.62 -3.02
CA PHE A 298 -15.73 24.34 -3.70
C PHE A 298 -15.16 23.32 -2.72
N ASP A 299 -15.72 22.14 -2.71
CA ASP A 299 -15.25 21.02 -1.88
C ASP A 299 -14.60 19.92 -2.75
N LEU A 300 -14.24 18.80 -2.12
CA LEU A 300 -13.61 17.68 -2.82
C LEU A 300 -14.48 17.10 -3.94
N ASP A 301 -15.81 17.07 -3.75
CA ASP A 301 -16.75 16.58 -4.77
C ASP A 301 -16.76 17.48 -6.02
N ASP A 302 -16.62 18.79 -5.83
CA ASP A 302 -16.52 19.75 -6.92
C ASP A 302 -15.20 19.61 -7.69
N LEU A 303 -14.12 19.26 -7.00
CA LEU A 303 -12.81 18.99 -7.64
C LEU A 303 -12.85 17.74 -8.52
N GLU A 304 -13.67 16.74 -8.20
CA GLU A 304 -13.86 15.58 -9.05
C GLU A 304 -14.40 15.94 -10.44
N SER A 305 -15.23 16.98 -10.55
CA SER A 305 -15.81 17.41 -11.82
C SER A 305 -14.79 18.06 -12.76
N VAL A 306 -13.80 18.77 -12.22
CA VAL A 306 -12.67 19.36 -12.99
C VAL A 306 -11.72 18.29 -13.53
N THR A 307 -11.73 17.10 -12.92
CA THR A 307 -10.90 15.96 -13.33
C THR A 307 -11.55 15.09 -14.42
N ALA A 308 -12.80 15.36 -14.84
CA ALA A 308 -13.52 14.51 -15.80
C ALA A 308 -12.85 14.44 -17.18
N GLU A 309 -12.31 15.56 -17.71
CA GLU A 309 -11.54 15.57 -18.97
C GLU A 309 -10.20 14.81 -18.83
N THR A 310 -9.61 14.83 -17.64
CA THR A 310 -8.38 14.11 -17.32
C THR A 310 -8.65 12.63 -17.05
N ARG A 311 -9.90 12.25 -16.67
CA ARG A 311 -10.28 10.85 -16.42
C ARG A 311 -10.20 9.97 -17.66
N GLU A 312 -10.56 10.48 -18.84
CA GLU A 312 -10.53 9.68 -20.07
C GLU A 312 -9.09 9.39 -20.52
N GLN A 313 -8.21 10.38 -20.43
CA GLN A 313 -6.77 10.20 -20.69
C GLN A 313 -6.11 9.25 -19.67
N ARG A 314 -6.52 9.32 -18.40
CA ARG A 314 -6.05 8.43 -17.36
C ARG A 314 -6.61 7.01 -17.45
N ALA A 315 -7.82 6.84 -18.01
CA ALA A 315 -8.38 5.51 -18.22
C ALA A 315 -7.56 4.69 -19.22
N ASP A 316 -6.93 5.33 -20.22
CA ASP A 316 -6.01 4.67 -21.13
C ASP A 316 -4.71 4.31 -20.42
N ALA A 317 -4.11 5.23 -19.68
CA ALA A 317 -2.92 4.97 -18.89
C ALA A 317 -3.16 3.91 -17.81
N ALA A 318 -4.33 3.91 -17.15
CA ALA A 318 -4.70 2.88 -16.19
C ALA A 318 -4.73 1.48 -16.81
N ARG A 319 -5.21 1.34 -18.06
CA ARG A 319 -5.20 0.06 -18.79
C ARG A 319 -3.77 -0.41 -19.09
N GLU A 320 -2.85 0.51 -19.38
CA GLU A 320 -1.42 0.18 -19.56
C GLU A 320 -0.79 -0.29 -18.26
N VAL A 321 -1.11 0.36 -17.13
CA VAL A 321 -0.66 -0.02 -15.80
C VAL A 321 -1.24 -1.38 -15.40
N GLU A 322 -2.53 -1.66 -15.66
CA GLU A 322 -3.12 -2.98 -15.41
C GLU A 322 -2.39 -4.09 -16.17
N ALA A 323 -2.09 -3.85 -17.45
CA ALA A 323 -1.34 -4.82 -18.25
C ALA A 323 0.11 -4.98 -17.75
N MET A 324 0.70 -3.96 -17.12
CA MET A 324 1.99 -4.06 -16.45
C MET A 324 1.87 -4.90 -15.18
N ILE A 325 0.85 -4.65 -14.36
CA ILE A 325 0.57 -5.41 -13.14
C ILE A 325 0.39 -6.90 -13.46
N ASP A 326 -0.39 -7.26 -14.48
CA ASP A 326 -0.59 -8.64 -14.87
C ASP A 326 0.74 -9.35 -15.17
N ARG A 327 1.60 -8.72 -15.97
CA ARG A 327 2.92 -9.27 -16.29
C ARG A 327 3.82 -9.44 -15.06
N GLU A 328 3.84 -8.44 -14.19
CA GLU A 328 4.70 -8.44 -13.00
C GLU A 328 4.16 -9.41 -11.92
N TYR A 329 2.84 -9.57 -11.87
CA TYR A 329 2.20 -10.58 -11.03
C TYR A 329 2.56 -12.00 -11.48
N ASP A 330 2.53 -12.29 -12.78
CA ASP A 330 2.94 -13.59 -13.31
C ASP A 330 4.41 -13.88 -12.94
N LEU A 331 5.29 -12.89 -13.08
CA LEU A 331 6.70 -13.03 -12.68
C LEU A 331 6.86 -13.25 -11.17
N LEU A 332 6.08 -12.58 -10.33
CA LEU A 332 6.09 -12.77 -8.89
C LEU A 332 5.62 -14.18 -8.51
N THR A 333 4.56 -14.65 -9.15
CA THR A 333 4.03 -16.01 -8.95
C THR A 333 5.05 -17.08 -9.35
N GLU A 334 5.74 -16.88 -10.49
CA GLU A 334 6.83 -17.77 -10.88
C GLU A 334 7.99 -17.75 -9.89
N GLN A 335 8.32 -16.58 -9.34
CA GLN A 335 9.36 -16.46 -8.31
C GLN A 335 9.00 -17.27 -7.05
N TYR A 336 7.74 -17.20 -6.59
CA TYR A 336 7.26 -18.00 -5.46
C TYR A 336 7.30 -19.49 -5.73
N LYS A 337 6.90 -19.91 -6.94
CA LYS A 337 6.99 -21.32 -7.35
C LYS A 337 8.43 -21.84 -7.28
N ARG A 338 9.38 -21.07 -7.79
CA ARG A 338 10.82 -21.42 -7.75
C ARG A 338 11.34 -21.47 -6.32
N ALA A 339 10.98 -20.49 -5.50
CA ALA A 339 11.41 -20.45 -4.10
C ALA A 339 10.94 -21.69 -3.32
N ARG A 340 9.69 -22.12 -3.53
CA ARG A 340 9.14 -23.36 -2.95
C ARG A 340 9.88 -24.62 -3.42
N ALA A 341 10.19 -24.71 -4.71
CA ALA A 341 10.97 -25.86 -5.20
C ALA A 341 12.38 -25.87 -4.62
N ASP A 342 13.04 -24.73 -4.53
CA ASP A 342 14.39 -24.61 -3.94
C ASP A 342 14.39 -24.94 -2.44
N GLU A 343 13.33 -24.59 -1.71
CA GLU A 343 13.15 -24.99 -0.31
C GLU A 343 12.99 -26.50 -0.14
N ALA A 344 12.15 -27.12 -0.97
CA ALA A 344 12.00 -28.58 -1.00
C ALA A 344 13.31 -29.29 -1.33
N ILE A 345 14.06 -28.74 -2.29
CA ILE A 345 15.37 -29.25 -2.67
C ILE A 345 16.38 -29.10 -1.52
N ALA A 346 16.37 -27.96 -0.84
CA ALA A 346 17.26 -27.71 0.31
C ALA A 346 16.99 -28.71 1.45
N ALA A 347 15.73 -28.91 1.82
CA ALA A 347 15.33 -29.89 2.83
C ALA A 347 15.73 -31.31 2.47
N MET A 348 15.59 -31.69 1.19
CA MET A 348 16.03 -32.99 0.66
C MET A 348 17.53 -33.19 0.79
N TYR A 349 18.35 -32.19 0.42
CA TYR A 349 19.81 -32.25 0.56
C TYR A 349 20.23 -32.29 2.02
N GLU A 350 19.63 -31.48 2.89
CA GLU A 350 19.93 -31.47 4.33
C GLU A 350 19.65 -32.83 4.98
N SER A 351 18.54 -33.45 4.64
CA SER A 351 18.22 -34.80 5.12
C SER A 351 19.24 -35.83 4.62
N ALA A 352 19.61 -35.76 3.34
CA ALA A 352 20.57 -36.68 2.75
C ALA A 352 21.99 -36.51 3.36
N GLU A 353 22.43 -35.28 3.64
CA GLU A 353 23.70 -35.00 4.31
C GLU A 353 23.71 -35.58 5.72
N ARG A 354 22.66 -35.41 6.51
CA ARG A 354 22.53 -36.01 7.85
C ARG A 354 22.65 -37.54 7.81
N ILE A 355 21.99 -38.18 6.83
CA ILE A 355 22.05 -39.61 6.64
C ILE A 355 23.50 -40.02 6.23
N LYS A 356 24.09 -39.31 5.27
CA LYS A 356 25.46 -39.56 4.80
C LYS A 356 26.48 -39.53 5.95
N ASP A 357 26.45 -38.46 6.75
CA ASP A 357 27.40 -38.27 7.85
C ASP A 357 27.29 -39.40 8.87
N ARG A 358 26.07 -39.80 9.26
CA ARG A 358 25.82 -40.92 10.17
C ARG A 358 26.36 -42.25 9.61
N GLU A 359 26.06 -42.54 8.34
CA GLU A 359 26.48 -43.80 7.71
C GLU A 359 28.01 -43.85 7.44
N VAL A 360 28.64 -42.71 7.11
CA VAL A 360 30.09 -42.58 6.98
C VAL A 360 30.75 -42.84 8.33
N GLU A 361 30.27 -42.26 9.42
CA GLU A 361 30.80 -42.47 10.77
C GLU A 361 30.65 -43.96 11.19
N THR A 362 29.51 -44.55 10.89
CA THR A 362 29.27 -45.97 11.11
C THR A 362 30.25 -46.84 10.31
N ALA A 363 30.40 -46.57 9.01
CA ALA A 363 31.33 -47.31 8.14
C ALA A 363 32.80 -47.23 8.64
N LEU A 364 33.24 -46.02 9.02
CA LEU A 364 34.59 -45.81 9.55
C LEU A 364 34.81 -46.54 10.88
N SER A 365 33.76 -46.64 11.73
CA SER A 365 33.82 -47.36 13.00
C SER A 365 33.96 -48.89 12.85
N HIS A 366 33.54 -49.44 11.72
CA HIS A 366 33.63 -50.87 11.41
C HIS A 366 34.91 -51.25 10.71
N LEU A 367 35.75 -50.31 10.30
CA LEU A 367 37.09 -50.63 9.76
C LEU A 367 38.02 -51.09 10.85
N GLU A 368 38.66 -52.27 10.66
CA GLU A 368 39.65 -52.80 11.62
C GLU A 368 40.96 -52.00 11.58
N GLY A 369 41.38 -51.46 12.74
CA GLY A 369 42.63 -50.69 12.89
C GLY A 369 42.43 -49.18 12.92
N GLU A 370 43.55 -48.41 12.98
CA GLU A 370 43.48 -46.95 12.88
C GLU A 370 43.18 -46.55 11.43
N VAL A 371 42.04 -45.89 11.23
CA VAL A 371 41.65 -45.34 9.92
C VAL A 371 42.58 -44.19 9.55
N THR A 372 43.33 -44.34 8.45
CA THR A 372 44.16 -43.26 7.95
C THR A 372 43.33 -42.12 7.36
N GLU A 373 43.88 -40.88 7.37
CA GLU A 373 43.27 -39.72 6.77
C GLU A 373 42.83 -39.95 5.31
N GLY A 374 43.68 -40.57 4.52
CA GLY A 374 43.41 -40.91 3.11
C GLY A 374 42.26 -41.92 2.92
N GLN A 375 42.05 -42.86 3.86
CA GLN A 375 40.92 -43.79 3.81
C GLN A 375 39.61 -43.09 4.17
N ARG A 376 39.65 -42.17 5.15
CA ARG A 376 38.52 -41.33 5.48
C ARG A 376 38.09 -40.49 4.28
N GLU A 377 39.03 -39.78 3.66
CA GLU A 377 38.78 -38.92 2.49
C GLU A 377 38.16 -39.69 1.31
N VAL A 378 38.61 -40.94 1.07
CA VAL A 378 38.02 -41.79 0.01
C VAL A 378 36.56 -42.18 0.33
N VAL A 379 36.27 -42.54 1.59
CA VAL A 379 34.92 -42.90 2.01
C VAL A 379 33.99 -41.68 1.93
N GLU A 380 34.41 -40.54 2.43
CA GLU A 380 33.65 -39.28 2.37
C GLU A 380 33.39 -38.86 0.93
N SER A 381 34.43 -38.85 0.06
CA SER A 381 34.26 -38.51 -1.36
C SER A 381 33.33 -39.45 -2.11
N MET A 382 33.38 -40.76 -1.80
CA MET A 382 32.44 -41.72 -2.36
C MET A 382 31.01 -41.47 -1.91
N ALA A 383 30.81 -41.15 -0.62
CA ALA A 383 29.48 -40.85 -0.07
C ALA A 383 28.92 -39.58 -0.66
N ASP A 384 29.71 -38.50 -0.80
CA ASP A 384 29.33 -37.26 -1.48
C ASP A 384 28.93 -37.49 -2.93
N ALA A 385 29.71 -38.30 -3.67
CA ALA A 385 29.37 -38.64 -5.04
C ALA A 385 28.03 -39.40 -5.15
N LEU A 386 27.76 -40.32 -4.22
CA LEU A 386 26.51 -41.07 -4.19
C LEU A 386 25.31 -40.16 -3.89
N VAL A 387 25.40 -39.26 -2.88
CA VAL A 387 24.33 -38.28 -2.55
C VAL A 387 24.04 -37.41 -3.76
N ASN A 388 25.08 -36.79 -4.35
CA ASN A 388 24.90 -35.92 -5.50
C ASN A 388 24.31 -36.65 -6.70
N GLN A 389 24.72 -37.88 -6.99
CA GLN A 389 24.22 -38.66 -8.13
C GLN A 389 22.78 -39.12 -7.94
N LEU A 390 22.37 -39.45 -6.69
CA LEU A 390 21.01 -39.84 -6.36
C LEU A 390 20.06 -38.65 -6.34
N LEU A 391 20.50 -37.47 -5.90
CA LEU A 391 19.65 -36.30 -5.76
C LEU A 391 19.55 -35.44 -7.03
N ALA A 392 20.49 -35.56 -7.98
CA ALA A 392 20.44 -34.78 -9.21
C ALA A 392 19.15 -34.98 -10.06
N PRO A 393 18.65 -36.21 -10.30
CA PRO A 393 17.38 -36.39 -11.02
C PRO A 393 16.15 -35.79 -10.31
N PRO A 394 15.90 -36.07 -9.01
CA PRO A 394 14.76 -35.49 -8.32
C PRO A 394 14.84 -33.97 -8.22
N THR A 395 16.02 -33.39 -8.03
CA THR A 395 16.22 -31.93 -8.05
C THR A 395 15.74 -31.31 -9.38
N LYS A 396 16.06 -31.95 -10.50
CA LYS A 396 15.60 -31.51 -11.81
C LYS A 396 14.09 -31.62 -11.94
N SER A 397 13.54 -32.77 -11.55
CA SER A 397 12.09 -33.02 -11.62
C SER A 397 11.28 -32.06 -10.73
N LEU A 398 11.80 -31.69 -9.54
CA LEU A 398 11.15 -30.71 -8.66
C LEU A 398 11.11 -29.31 -9.28
N ARG A 399 12.17 -28.89 -9.96
CA ARG A 399 12.16 -27.60 -10.67
C ARG A 399 11.23 -27.60 -11.88
N GLU A 400 11.13 -28.71 -12.61
CA GLU A 400 10.19 -28.87 -13.71
C GLU A 400 8.73 -28.90 -13.18
N ALA A 401 8.46 -29.66 -12.12
CA ALA A 401 7.15 -29.72 -11.47
C ALA A 401 6.69 -28.34 -10.96
N ALA A 402 7.60 -27.56 -10.38
CA ALA A 402 7.28 -26.19 -9.95
C ALA A 402 6.92 -25.27 -11.12
N ALA A 403 7.58 -25.41 -12.26
CA ALA A 403 7.28 -24.65 -13.46
C ALA A 403 5.94 -25.06 -14.12
N GLU A 404 5.51 -26.30 -13.93
CA GLU A 404 4.28 -26.88 -14.48
C GLU A 404 3.10 -26.88 -13.49
N ASP A 405 3.23 -26.26 -12.31
CA ASP A 405 2.24 -26.26 -11.21
C ASP A 405 1.89 -27.66 -10.69
N ASP A 406 2.77 -28.64 -10.86
CA ASP A 406 2.59 -29.99 -10.33
C ASP A 406 3.03 -30.11 -8.86
N TRP A 407 2.23 -29.54 -7.99
CA TRP A 407 2.44 -29.56 -6.53
C TRP A 407 2.37 -30.97 -5.95
N SER A 408 1.68 -31.91 -6.62
CA SER A 408 1.60 -33.30 -6.17
C SER A 408 2.95 -34.00 -6.25
N THR A 409 3.72 -33.71 -7.27
CA THR A 409 5.09 -34.20 -7.43
C THR A 409 6.05 -33.62 -6.38
N ILE A 410 5.94 -32.33 -6.09
CA ILE A 410 6.74 -31.68 -5.04
C ILE A 410 6.42 -32.28 -3.66
N HIS A 411 5.14 -32.42 -3.34
CA HIS A 411 4.71 -33.03 -2.08
C HIS A 411 5.15 -34.48 -1.94
N THR A 412 5.03 -35.27 -2.99
CA THR A 412 5.47 -36.68 -3.01
C THR A 412 6.98 -36.78 -2.79
N ALA A 413 7.77 -35.90 -3.39
CA ALA A 413 9.20 -35.86 -3.20
C ALA A 413 9.58 -35.52 -1.75
N LEU A 414 8.92 -34.52 -1.16
CA LEU A 414 9.11 -34.17 0.25
C LEU A 414 8.79 -35.36 1.17
N GLN A 415 7.69 -36.06 0.93
CA GLN A 415 7.35 -37.26 1.70
C GLN A 415 8.37 -38.40 1.55
N LEU A 416 8.98 -38.55 0.37
CA LEU A 416 9.96 -39.63 0.12
C LEU A 416 11.32 -39.35 0.73
N PHE A 417 11.74 -38.10 0.77
CA PHE A 417 13.10 -37.71 1.16
C PHE A 417 13.19 -37.12 2.57
N ASN A 418 12.07 -36.83 3.23
CA ASN A 418 12.04 -36.36 4.61
C ASN A 418 11.11 -37.23 5.50
N PRO A 419 11.53 -38.46 5.86
CA PRO A 419 10.74 -39.35 6.72
C PRO A 419 10.60 -38.85 8.19
N GLU A 420 11.27 -37.75 8.57
CA GLU A 420 11.25 -37.21 9.95
C GLU A 420 10.31 -35.98 10.09
N PHE A 421 9.30 -35.81 9.22
CA PHE A 421 8.14 -34.97 9.55
C PHE A 421 7.27 -35.63 10.64
N ASP A 422 7.90 -36.06 11.72
CA ASP A 422 7.27 -36.59 12.93
C ASP A 422 7.09 -35.49 13.99
N GLY A 423 6.90 -34.26 13.55
CA GLY A 423 6.29 -33.18 14.31
C GLY A 423 4.83 -33.09 13.91
N ASP A 424 3.96 -32.83 14.86
CA ASP A 424 2.49 -32.81 14.82
C ASP A 424 1.85 -31.85 13.77
N ASP A 425 2.64 -31.42 12.79
CA ASP A 425 2.24 -30.61 11.62
C ASP A 425 1.87 -31.56 10.50
N GLY A 426 0.57 -31.76 10.33
CA GLY A 426 0.00 -32.58 9.27
C GLY A 426 0.49 -32.19 7.86
N PRO A 427 0.34 -33.08 6.87
CA PRO A 427 0.88 -32.86 5.55
C PRO A 427 0.40 -31.52 4.97
N LEU A 428 1.35 -30.72 4.48
CA LEU A 428 1.09 -29.48 3.75
C LEU A 428 -0.06 -29.69 2.75
N ALA A 429 -1.24 -29.16 3.09
CA ALA A 429 -2.37 -29.23 2.18
C ALA A 429 -2.00 -28.42 0.93
N PRO A 430 -2.27 -28.94 -0.27
CA PRO A 430 -2.10 -28.17 -1.47
C PRO A 430 -2.95 -26.90 -1.34
N PRO A 431 -2.48 -25.72 -1.79
CA PRO A 431 -3.31 -24.55 -1.85
C PRO A 431 -4.59 -24.93 -2.57
N SER A 432 -5.75 -24.65 -1.97
CA SER A 432 -7.05 -24.93 -2.58
C SER A 432 -7.12 -24.14 -3.88
N VAL A 433 -6.82 -24.83 -4.98
CA VAL A 433 -7.11 -24.35 -6.32
C VAL A 433 -8.62 -24.20 -6.36
N ILE A 434 -9.10 -22.99 -6.34
CA ILE A 434 -10.49 -22.68 -6.64
C ILE A 434 -10.68 -23.10 -8.09
N THR A 435 -11.20 -24.32 -8.28
CA THR A 435 -11.77 -24.71 -9.57
C THR A 435 -12.86 -23.69 -9.86
N ALA A 436 -12.63 -22.90 -10.90
CA ALA A 436 -13.61 -21.98 -11.45
C ALA A 436 -14.99 -22.66 -11.44
N ASN A 437 -15.96 -21.98 -10.84
CA ASN A 437 -17.37 -22.35 -10.82
C ASN A 437 -17.79 -22.82 -12.21
N ALA A 438 -17.96 -24.15 -12.36
CA ALA A 438 -18.78 -24.69 -13.42
C ALA A 438 -20.22 -24.32 -13.07
N ASP A 439 -20.77 -23.43 -13.86
CA ASP A 439 -22.16 -23.04 -13.92
C ASP A 439 -23.08 -24.29 -13.75
N PRO A 440 -23.95 -24.40 -12.74
CA PRO A 440 -24.92 -25.48 -12.71
C PRO A 440 -25.98 -25.16 -13.73
N GLY A 441 -25.82 -25.85 -14.90
CA GLY A 441 -26.73 -25.81 -16.03
C GLY A 441 -28.17 -26.02 -15.60
N ILE A 442 -28.97 -25.20 -16.20
CA ILE A 442 -30.41 -25.22 -16.46
C ILE A 442 -31.00 -26.64 -16.33
N GLY A 443 -31.75 -26.87 -15.26
CA GLY A 443 -32.58 -28.05 -15.10
C GLY A 443 -33.77 -27.99 -16.04
N ALA A 444 -33.84 -28.97 -16.91
CA ALA A 444 -35.00 -29.25 -17.73
C ALA A 444 -36.19 -29.60 -16.83
N THR A 445 -37.30 -28.92 -17.03
CA THR A 445 -38.64 -29.34 -16.60
C THR A 445 -39.07 -30.51 -17.45
N ASP A 446 -39.31 -31.66 -16.84
CA ASP A 446 -40.15 -32.69 -17.42
C ASP A 446 -41.52 -32.69 -16.74
N ASP A 447 -42.54 -32.53 -17.57
CA ASP A 447 -43.93 -32.82 -17.32
C ASP A 447 -44.12 -34.33 -17.00
N ASP A 448 -44.83 -34.63 -15.89
CA ASP A 448 -46.03 -35.50 -15.85
C ASP A 448 -46.69 -35.41 -14.45
#